data_6a99da1e51a5de5356dd3ed308d5801c
#
_entry.id   6a99da1e51a5de5356dd3ed308d5801c
#
_cell.length_a   1.000
_cell.length_b   1.000
_cell.length_c   1.000
_cell.angle_alpha   90.00
_cell.angle_beta   90.00
_cell.angle_gamma   90.00
#
_symmetry.space_group_name_H-M   'P 1'
#
loop_
_entity.id
_entity.type
_entity.pdbx_description
1 polymer ?
#
loop_
_entity_poly.entity_id
_entity_poly.type
_entity_poly.pdbx_seq_one_letter_code
_entity_poly.pdbx_strand_id
1 'polypeptide(L)' 'MPHQIVLEYDPEIDRYSAVCPDLPGCASAGVTEAETRLNIEQAIHLFLETA' A
#
# COMPACT_ATOMS: atom_id res chain seq x y z
N MET A 1 0.16 9.34 12.19
CA MET A 1 0.09 7.96 11.67
C MET A 1 1.42 7.26 11.89
N PRO A 2 1.45 6.18 12.62
CA PRO A 2 2.72 5.53 12.93
C PRO A 2 3.32 4.67 11.82
N HIS A 3 2.52 4.31 10.81
CA HIS A 3 3.02 3.39 9.79
C HIS A 3 3.53 4.14 8.58
N GLN A 4 4.71 3.76 8.13
CA GLN A 4 5.33 4.35 6.95
C GLN A 4 4.84 3.63 5.70
N ILE A 5 4.47 4.39 4.69
CA ILE A 5 4.00 3.85 3.42
C ILE A 5 4.98 4.28 2.34
N VAL A 6 5.44 3.32 1.55
CA VAL A 6 6.32 3.58 0.41
C VAL A 6 5.53 3.34 -0.87
N LEU A 7 5.40 4.39 -1.67
CA LEU A 7 4.72 4.33 -2.96
C LEU A 7 5.73 4.26 -4.08
N GLU A 8 5.43 3.42 -5.07
CA GLU A 8 6.25 3.32 -6.26
C GLU A 8 5.36 3.34 -7.51
N TYR A 9 5.86 3.95 -8.55
CA TYR A 9 5.19 3.99 -9.84
C TYR A 9 5.95 3.11 -10.83
N ASP A 10 5.21 2.24 -11.53
CA ASP A 10 5.78 1.37 -12.54
C ASP A 10 5.35 1.89 -13.92
N PRO A 11 6.25 2.53 -14.67
CA PRO A 11 5.88 3.11 -15.96
C PRO A 11 5.57 2.07 -17.04
N GLU A 12 6.04 0.84 -16.87
CA GLU A 12 5.80 -0.18 -17.86
C GLU A 12 4.33 -0.58 -17.92
N ILE A 13 3.66 -0.60 -16.78
CA ILE A 13 2.26 -0.98 -16.72
C ILE A 13 1.37 0.17 -16.28
N ASP A 14 1.96 1.35 -16.09
CA ASP A 14 1.22 2.58 -15.69
C ASP A 14 0.38 2.32 -14.45
N ARG A 15 1.00 1.77 -13.43
CA ARG A 15 0.35 1.43 -12.18
C ARG A 15 1.21 1.85 -11.00
N TYR A 16 0.56 1.99 -9.86
CA TYR A 16 1.22 2.32 -8.62
C TYR A 16 1.18 1.10 -7.68
N SER A 17 2.19 1.00 -6.84
CA SER A 17 2.20 -0.01 -5.79
C SER A 17 2.61 0.66 -4.49
N ALA A 18 2.26 0.02 -3.39
CA ALA A 18 2.56 0.54 -2.06
C ALA A 18 2.89 -0.60 -1.13
N VAL A 19 3.83 -0.35 -0.23
CA VAL A 19 4.19 -1.31 0.80
C VAL A 19 4.26 -0.59 2.12
N CYS A 20 4.04 -1.33 3.18
CA CYS A 20 4.24 -0.85 4.55
C CYS A 20 5.38 -1.67 5.15
N PRO A 21 6.61 -1.13 5.18
CA PRO A 21 7.76 -1.92 5.63
C PRO A 21 7.65 -2.40 7.07
N ASP A 22 6.88 -1.69 7.89
CA ASP A 22 6.69 -2.09 9.28
C ASP A 22 5.87 -3.36 9.44
N LEU A 23 5.10 -3.73 8.42
CA LEU A 23 4.19 -4.87 8.48
C LEU A 23 4.56 -5.84 7.35
N PRO A 24 5.26 -6.92 7.67
CA PRO A 24 5.74 -7.85 6.63
C PRO A 24 4.60 -8.40 5.77
N GLY A 25 4.76 -8.29 4.47
CA GLY A 25 3.75 -8.78 3.54
C GLY A 25 2.59 -7.85 3.30
N CYS A 26 2.57 -6.68 3.93
CA CYS A 26 1.49 -5.72 3.74
C CYS A 26 1.80 -4.85 2.53
N ALA A 27 1.08 -5.09 1.43
CA ALA A 27 1.29 -4.39 0.18
C ALA A 27 -0.03 -4.23 -0.55
N SER A 28 -0.07 -3.26 -1.45
CA SER A 28 -1.26 -3.03 -2.25
C SER A 28 -0.88 -2.34 -3.55
N ALA A 29 -1.86 -2.11 -4.42
CA ALA A 29 -1.62 -1.50 -5.72
C ALA A 29 -2.87 -0.78 -6.19
N GLY A 30 -2.71 0.07 -7.20
CA GLY A 30 -3.83 0.79 -7.78
C GLY A 30 -3.44 1.47 -9.07
N VAL A 31 -4.42 2.03 -9.74
CA VAL A 31 -4.22 2.71 -11.03
C VAL A 31 -3.75 4.15 -10.81
N THR A 32 -4.15 4.77 -9.72
CA THR A 32 -3.73 6.12 -9.38
C THR A 32 -3.04 6.12 -8.02
N GLU A 33 -2.30 7.19 -7.76
CA GLU A 33 -1.64 7.32 -6.46
C GLU A 33 -2.68 7.35 -5.34
N ALA A 34 -3.75 8.12 -5.52
CA ALA A 34 -4.78 8.24 -4.50
C ALA A 34 -5.44 6.90 -4.22
N GLU A 35 -5.74 6.14 -5.25
CA GLU A 35 -6.34 4.83 -5.10
C GLU A 35 -5.41 3.88 -4.37
N THR A 36 -4.14 3.90 -4.76
CA THR A 36 -3.14 3.02 -4.15
C THR A 36 -2.98 3.34 -2.67
N ARG A 37 -2.97 4.63 -2.32
CA ARG A 37 -2.85 5.04 -0.93
C ARG A 37 -4.04 4.56 -0.11
N LEU A 38 -5.24 4.70 -0.66
CA LEU A 38 -6.44 4.21 0.01
C LEU A 38 -6.39 2.70 0.19
N ASN A 39 -5.94 2.00 -0.84
CA ASN A 39 -5.88 0.54 -0.80
C ASN A 39 -4.87 0.05 0.23
N ILE A 40 -3.71 0.69 0.34
CA ILE A 40 -2.73 0.26 1.33
C ILE A 40 -3.21 0.56 2.75
N GLU A 41 -3.95 1.64 2.94
CA GLU A 41 -4.50 1.94 4.25
C GLU A 41 -5.49 0.87 4.68
N GLN A 42 -6.31 0.39 3.75
CA GLN A 42 -7.24 -0.69 4.03
C GLN A 42 -6.49 -1.99 4.34
N ALA A 43 -5.41 -2.24 3.60
CA ALA A 43 -4.60 -3.43 3.83
C ALA A 43 -3.96 -3.41 5.22
N ILE A 44 -3.51 -2.23 5.65
CA ILE A 44 -2.95 -2.08 7.00
C ILE A 44 -4.01 -2.38 8.06
N HIS A 45 -5.21 -1.86 7.86
CA HIS A 45 -6.31 -2.12 8.78
C HIS A 45 -6.59 -3.61 8.91
N LEU A 46 -6.69 -4.29 7.78
CA LEU A 46 -6.95 -5.73 7.78
C LEU A 46 -5.81 -6.50 8.43
N PHE A 47 -4.58 -6.10 8.15
CA PHE A 47 -3.41 -6.74 8.73
C PHE A 47 -3.46 -6.66 10.26
N LEU A 48 -3.77 -5.49 10.78
CA LEU A 48 -3.78 -5.28 12.23
C LEU A 48 -4.96 -5.97 12.90
N GLU A 49 -6.09 -6.09 12.19
CA GLU A 49 -7.25 -6.76 12.75
C GLU A 49 -7.05 -8.26 12.91
N THR A 50 -6.27 -8.85 12.01
CA THR A 50 -6.06 -10.30 12.01
C THR A 50 -4.80 -10.72 12.75
N ALA A 51 -4.02 -9.78 13.19
CA ALA A 51 -2.74 -10.07 13.85
C ALA A 51 -2.89 -10.45 15.32
#